data_839b6119725aad0822e57b1f32f37d28
#
_entry.id   839b6119725aad0822e57b1f32f37d28
#
_cell.length_a   1.000
_cell.length_b   1.000
_cell.length_c   1.000
_cell.angle_alpha   90.00
_cell.angle_beta   90.00
_cell.angle_gamma   90.00
#
_symmetry.space_group_name_H-M   'P 1'
#
loop_
_entity.id
_entity.type
_entity.pdbx_description
1 polymer ?
#
loop_
_entity_poly.entity_id
_entity_poly.type
_entity_poly.pdbx_seq_one_letter_code
_entity_poly.pdbx_strand_id
1 'polypeptide(L)'
;MILLRSSQFALATVALACLPSLHAQVKGDSKDWPAYGGSPASTHYSTLTQINRDNVKNLQVAWTFDTGDVTPGGDVEWESTPIKIGDTLYVISPKVRLFALDAATGKQKWVFDPNHGAKVLGSIPNRGISYWTDGKGDERIFVSLRQYLYAVNAKTGKVIPDFGNQGKVDLRDGLGHEGQVLSVALSTPGTVYKDMLICGSLVAEALPAYPGDIRAFDVRSGKIRWQFHTIPHPGEFGYDTWPKDAWKYSGAANTWSGQSVDVERGIVYIPLGSAASDFYGADRAGNDLFSDALVALDANTGKRIWHFQTVHHDLWDRDLNAPPTLVTLHKAGKTIDAVAQATKSGYVFVFDRVTGRPVFPIEEKPYPASDIPGEWSSPTQPLPLSPPPFSRQRVDEKDVTNRTPQAHEEVLARFRKLRSNGQFIPPSLEGTIVFPGLQGGQEWGGPAFDPQTGYLYLNSNELAWVVRLVKRPAVGASASGKSLYQANCAQCHQADRTGTPPDVPSLVGVDQRFTEDEVKHIILEGNGRMPAFSTLNEQENQAIANYVLSGRDDLVTAISSGPAPAYQHAGYLQFLDTEGYPAIT
;
A
#
# COMPACT_ATOMS: atom_id res chain seq x y z
N MET A 1 5.64 -12.60 91.38
CA MET A 1 5.02 -13.70 90.65
C MET A 1 4.17 -13.05 89.55
N ILE A 2 4.78 -12.78 88.37
CA ILE A 2 4.13 -12.13 87.22
C ILE A 2 4.31 -13.08 86.07
N LEU A 3 3.19 -13.59 85.52
CA LEU A 3 3.10 -14.48 84.42
C LEU A 3 3.19 -13.65 83.10
N LEU A 4 4.23 -13.91 82.30
CA LEU A 4 4.35 -13.42 80.94
C LEU A 4 3.61 -14.36 79.97
N ARG A 5 2.59 -13.84 79.28
CA ARG A 5 1.93 -14.52 78.17
C ARG A 5 2.72 -14.22 76.88
N SER A 6 3.24 -15.24 76.24
CA SER A 6 3.84 -15.20 74.89
C SER A 6 2.76 -15.21 73.86
N SER A 7 2.64 -14.13 73.08
CA SER A 7 1.85 -14.06 71.83
C SER A 7 2.69 -14.53 70.68
N GLN A 8 2.30 -15.62 70.02
CA GLN A 8 2.86 -16.10 68.78
C GLN A 8 2.29 -15.25 67.61
N PHE A 9 3.16 -14.52 66.96
CA PHE A 9 2.85 -13.93 65.64
C PHE A 9 3.07 -14.99 64.59
N ALA A 10 1.99 -15.40 63.88
CA ALA A 10 2.07 -16.20 62.67
C ALA A 10 2.44 -15.29 61.52
N LEU A 11 3.64 -15.46 60.97
CA LEU A 11 4.03 -14.87 59.66
C LEU A 11 3.32 -15.63 58.56
N ALA A 12 2.33 -15.00 57.94
CA ALA A 12 1.77 -15.47 56.68
C ALA A 12 2.72 -15.12 55.53
N THR A 13 3.46 -16.10 55.04
CA THR A 13 4.29 -16.01 53.85
C THR A 13 3.35 -16.00 52.64
N VAL A 14 3.12 -14.83 52.02
CA VAL A 14 2.46 -14.72 50.72
C VAL A 14 3.49 -15.16 49.68
N ALA A 15 3.36 -16.38 49.21
CA ALA A 15 4.07 -16.85 48.05
C ALA A 15 3.51 -16.12 46.79
N LEU A 16 4.21 -15.10 46.34
CA LEU A 16 3.98 -14.50 45.02
C LEU A 16 4.35 -15.58 43.99
N ALA A 17 3.34 -16.26 43.45
CA ALA A 17 3.52 -17.12 42.28
C ALA A 17 3.88 -16.22 41.09
N CYS A 18 5.16 -16.13 40.78
CA CYS A 18 5.61 -15.66 39.45
C CYS A 18 5.06 -16.65 38.43
N LEU A 19 3.95 -16.27 37.81
CA LEU A 19 3.53 -16.89 36.54
C LEU A 19 4.66 -16.64 35.55
N PRO A 20 5.22 -17.68 34.94
CA PRO A 20 6.18 -17.46 33.87
C PRO A 20 5.46 -16.70 32.77
N SER A 21 5.95 -15.52 32.43
CA SER A 21 5.59 -14.80 31.22
C SER A 21 5.77 -15.78 30.07
N LEU A 22 4.67 -16.24 29.49
CA LEU A 22 4.70 -16.97 28.22
C LEU A 22 5.25 -15.99 27.18
N HIS A 23 6.57 -15.99 27.04
CA HIS A 23 7.22 -15.45 25.86
C HIS A 23 6.76 -16.32 24.69
N ALA A 24 5.71 -15.89 24.01
CA ALA A 24 5.39 -16.41 22.71
C ALA A 24 6.39 -15.84 21.67
N GLN A 25 7.68 -16.08 21.91
CA GLN A 25 8.59 -16.26 20.81
C GLN A 25 7.96 -17.33 19.94
N VAL A 26 7.90 -17.11 18.62
CA VAL A 26 7.65 -18.17 17.65
C VAL A 26 8.63 -19.29 18.01
N LYS A 27 8.20 -20.21 18.88
CA LYS A 27 8.96 -21.44 19.19
C LYS A 27 9.07 -22.15 17.88
N GLY A 28 10.30 -22.29 17.40
CA GLY A 28 10.66 -23.01 16.19
C GLY A 28 9.90 -24.30 16.07
N ASP A 29 9.50 -24.62 14.86
CA ASP A 29 8.76 -25.72 14.26
C ASP A 29 7.35 -25.39 13.79
N SER A 30 6.98 -24.12 13.60
CA SER A 30 5.78 -23.83 12.82
C SER A 30 6.03 -24.21 11.35
N LYS A 31 5.42 -25.32 10.91
CA LYS A 31 5.34 -25.69 9.50
C LYS A 31 4.33 -24.85 8.72
N ASP A 32 3.72 -23.88 9.39
CA ASP A 32 2.67 -23.04 8.84
C ASP A 32 3.19 -21.65 8.44
N TRP A 33 2.47 -21.02 7.53
CA TRP A 33 2.65 -19.64 7.08
C TRP A 33 1.30 -18.93 7.22
N PRO A 34 0.90 -18.56 8.45
CA PRO A 34 -0.50 -18.20 8.75
C PRO A 34 -0.88 -16.75 8.43
N ALA A 35 0.06 -15.93 8.00
CA ALA A 35 -0.16 -14.52 7.72
C ALA A 35 0.60 -14.09 6.46
N TYR A 36 0.23 -12.97 5.89
CA TYR A 36 0.81 -12.38 4.68
C TYR A 36 2.34 -12.30 4.74
N GLY A 37 2.91 -11.72 5.79
CA GLY A 37 4.37 -11.65 6.02
C GLY A 37 4.94 -12.85 6.80
N GLY A 38 4.27 -14.02 6.79
CA GLY A 38 4.64 -15.23 7.53
C GLY A 38 4.19 -15.23 8.99
N SER A 39 4.14 -14.05 9.60
CA SER A 39 3.71 -13.85 10.99
C SER A 39 3.11 -12.43 11.16
N PRO A 40 2.42 -12.13 12.27
CA PRO A 40 1.98 -10.77 12.57
C PRO A 40 3.13 -9.74 12.65
N ALA A 41 4.36 -10.19 12.85
CA ALA A 41 5.55 -9.35 12.89
C ALA A 41 6.12 -9.00 11.49
N SER A 42 5.56 -9.54 10.42
CA SER A 42 5.99 -9.35 9.00
C SER A 42 7.49 -9.59 8.80
N THR A 43 8.00 -10.68 9.37
CA THR A 43 9.44 -10.99 9.30
C THR A 43 9.85 -11.72 8.03
N HIS A 44 8.91 -12.27 7.26
CA HIS A 44 9.17 -13.11 6.08
C HIS A 44 10.20 -14.22 6.35
N TYR A 45 10.19 -14.76 7.57
CA TYR A 45 11.16 -15.74 8.05
C TYR A 45 10.50 -17.08 8.30
N SER A 46 11.15 -18.15 7.82
CA SER A 46 10.77 -19.54 8.09
C SER A 46 11.85 -20.24 8.89
N THR A 47 11.46 -21.02 9.91
CA THR A 47 12.38 -21.88 10.68
C THR A 47 12.65 -23.22 10.00
N LEU A 48 12.03 -23.50 8.84
CA LEU A 48 12.23 -24.75 8.10
C LEU A 48 13.64 -24.84 7.52
N THR A 49 14.28 -25.99 7.62
CA THR A 49 15.67 -26.25 7.22
C THR A 49 15.82 -27.35 6.18
N GLN A 50 14.71 -27.95 5.71
CA GLN A 50 14.77 -29.04 4.71
C GLN A 50 15.39 -28.58 3.39
N ILE A 51 15.13 -27.34 2.98
CA ILE A 51 15.77 -26.70 1.83
C ILE A 51 16.91 -25.84 2.35
N ASN A 52 18.12 -26.07 1.82
CA ASN A 52 19.33 -25.38 2.24
C ASN A 52 20.30 -25.22 1.04
N ARG A 53 21.48 -24.63 1.27
CA ARG A 53 22.48 -24.35 0.23
C ARG A 53 22.94 -25.59 -0.54
N ASP A 54 22.94 -26.77 0.10
CA ASP A 54 23.46 -28.00 -0.51
C ASP A 54 22.45 -28.63 -1.45
N ASN A 55 21.16 -28.49 -1.17
CA ASN A 55 20.09 -29.17 -1.89
C ASN A 55 19.16 -28.27 -2.72
N VAL A 56 19.19 -26.93 -2.55
CA VAL A 56 18.32 -26.00 -3.29
C VAL A 56 18.42 -26.16 -4.82
N LYS A 57 19.60 -26.52 -5.32
CA LYS A 57 19.84 -26.78 -6.76
C LYS A 57 19.10 -28.02 -7.29
N ASN A 58 18.62 -28.87 -6.41
CA ASN A 58 17.91 -30.10 -6.75
C ASN A 58 16.39 -29.96 -6.65
N LEU A 59 15.87 -28.74 -6.38
CA LEU A 59 14.44 -28.52 -6.32
C LEU A 59 13.78 -28.84 -7.67
N GLN A 60 12.64 -29.50 -7.59
CA GLN A 60 11.79 -29.80 -8.72
C GLN A 60 10.36 -29.35 -8.43
N VAL A 61 9.59 -29.07 -9.48
CA VAL A 61 8.17 -28.76 -9.36
C VAL A 61 7.46 -30.03 -8.85
N ALA A 62 6.85 -29.94 -7.65
CA ALA A 62 6.09 -31.05 -7.07
C ALA A 62 4.71 -31.19 -7.73
N TRP A 63 4.06 -30.10 -7.99
CA TRP A 63 2.76 -30.01 -8.67
C TRP A 63 2.51 -28.58 -9.18
N THR A 64 1.56 -28.45 -10.09
CA THR A 64 1.06 -27.18 -10.60
C THR A 64 -0.46 -27.14 -10.47
N PHE A 65 -1.02 -25.97 -10.26
CA PHE A 65 -2.47 -25.74 -10.22
C PHE A 65 -2.82 -24.59 -11.16
N ASP A 66 -3.68 -24.84 -12.12
CA ASP A 66 -4.20 -23.82 -13.02
C ASP A 66 -5.50 -23.23 -12.46
N THR A 67 -5.50 -21.92 -12.19
CA THR A 67 -6.69 -21.21 -11.73
C THR A 67 -7.73 -21.01 -12.83
N GLY A 68 -7.33 -21.13 -14.11
CA GLY A 68 -8.17 -20.84 -15.26
C GLY A 68 -8.49 -19.34 -15.45
N ASP A 69 -7.76 -18.45 -14.80
CA ASP A 69 -7.98 -16.98 -14.91
C ASP A 69 -7.17 -16.36 -16.02
N VAL A 70 -6.07 -16.99 -16.41
CA VAL A 70 -5.17 -16.50 -17.45
C VAL A 70 -5.62 -17.04 -18.81
N THR A 71 -5.88 -16.14 -19.74
CA THR A 71 -6.06 -16.51 -21.15
C THR A 71 -4.74 -16.36 -21.90
N PRO A 72 -4.40 -17.26 -22.84
CA PRO A 72 -3.19 -17.13 -23.64
C PRO A 72 -3.12 -15.75 -24.31
N GLY A 73 -2.02 -15.02 -24.12
CA GLY A 73 -1.82 -13.66 -24.64
C GLY A 73 -2.54 -12.54 -23.88
N GLY A 74 -3.18 -12.85 -22.75
CA GLY A 74 -3.76 -11.85 -21.86
C GLY A 74 -2.74 -11.40 -20.80
N ASP A 75 -2.62 -10.10 -20.59
CA ASP A 75 -1.84 -9.54 -19.50
C ASP A 75 -2.60 -9.74 -18.19
N VAL A 76 -1.98 -10.45 -17.25
CA VAL A 76 -2.54 -10.71 -15.93
C VAL A 76 -1.47 -10.43 -14.88
N GLU A 77 -1.78 -9.51 -14.00
CA GLU A 77 -0.97 -9.27 -12.81
C GLU A 77 -1.44 -10.16 -11.66
N TRP A 78 -0.51 -10.83 -11.01
CA TRP A 78 -0.80 -11.72 -9.88
C TRP A 78 0.19 -11.47 -8.73
N GLU A 79 -0.27 -10.75 -7.71
CA GLU A 79 0.54 -10.35 -6.55
C GLU A 79 0.29 -11.21 -5.30
N SER A 80 -0.55 -12.24 -5.39
CA SER A 80 -1.00 -12.99 -4.23
C SER A 80 0.12 -13.77 -3.53
N THR A 81 0.23 -13.58 -2.22
CA THR A 81 1.04 -14.42 -1.33
C THR A 81 0.13 -15.46 -0.69
N PRO A 82 0.35 -16.76 -0.96
CA PRO A 82 -0.42 -17.83 -0.33
C PRO A 82 -0.16 -17.91 1.17
N ILE A 83 -1.17 -18.35 1.94
CA ILE A 83 -0.97 -18.76 3.33
C ILE A 83 -1.18 -20.27 3.47
N LYS A 84 -0.48 -20.88 4.42
CA LYS A 84 -0.55 -22.33 4.68
C LYS A 84 -0.92 -22.59 6.12
N ILE A 85 -1.99 -23.34 6.33
CA ILE A 85 -2.51 -23.76 7.65
C ILE A 85 -2.69 -25.27 7.63
N GLY A 86 -1.98 -25.98 8.48
CA GLY A 86 -2.02 -27.43 8.52
C GLY A 86 -1.62 -28.07 7.19
N ASP A 87 -2.53 -28.81 6.57
CA ASP A 87 -2.37 -29.46 5.26
C ASP A 87 -2.98 -28.66 4.09
N THR A 88 -3.40 -27.42 4.35
CA THR A 88 -4.14 -26.61 3.37
C THR A 88 -3.36 -25.36 2.98
N LEU A 89 -3.19 -25.15 1.68
CA LEU A 89 -2.69 -23.95 1.06
C LEU A 89 -3.88 -23.12 0.57
N TYR A 90 -3.97 -21.89 1.01
CA TYR A 90 -4.99 -20.94 0.56
C TYR A 90 -4.37 -19.91 -0.35
N VAL A 91 -4.96 -19.68 -1.52
CA VAL A 91 -4.44 -18.75 -2.53
C VAL A 91 -5.58 -18.04 -3.24
N ILE A 92 -5.37 -16.77 -3.55
CA ILE A 92 -6.26 -15.97 -4.40
C ILE A 92 -5.73 -15.94 -5.82
N SER A 93 -6.61 -16.11 -6.79
CA SER A 93 -6.30 -15.93 -8.20
C SER A 93 -6.39 -14.45 -8.64
N PRO A 94 -5.88 -14.12 -9.83
CA PRO A 94 -5.95 -12.75 -10.37
C PRO A 94 -7.36 -12.15 -10.48
N LYS A 95 -8.38 -12.99 -10.64
CA LYS A 95 -9.81 -12.58 -10.66
C LYS A 95 -10.48 -12.71 -9.29
N VAL A 96 -9.66 -12.79 -8.22
CA VAL A 96 -10.12 -12.85 -6.81
C VAL A 96 -10.98 -14.07 -6.51
N ARG A 97 -10.71 -15.22 -7.14
CA ARG A 97 -11.23 -16.50 -6.67
C ARG A 97 -10.33 -17.08 -5.59
N LEU A 98 -10.90 -17.46 -4.46
CA LEU A 98 -10.18 -18.03 -3.34
C LEU A 98 -10.20 -19.56 -3.44
N PHE A 99 -9.02 -20.17 -3.53
CA PHE A 99 -8.84 -21.63 -3.58
C PHE A 99 -8.26 -22.14 -2.28
N ALA A 100 -8.76 -23.29 -1.81
CA ALA A 100 -8.08 -24.13 -0.84
C ALA A 100 -7.57 -25.37 -1.52
N LEU A 101 -6.25 -25.59 -1.43
CA LEU A 101 -5.56 -26.70 -2.06
C LEU A 101 -4.94 -27.59 -0.98
N ASP A 102 -4.87 -28.89 -1.23
CA ASP A 102 -4.03 -29.76 -0.46
C ASP A 102 -2.56 -29.38 -0.69
N ALA A 103 -1.85 -29.02 0.37
CA ALA A 103 -0.51 -28.44 0.27
C ALA A 103 0.54 -29.43 -0.28
N ALA A 104 0.33 -30.73 -0.12
CA ALA A 104 1.25 -31.76 -0.61
C ALA A 104 1.03 -32.13 -2.07
N THR A 105 -0.21 -32.08 -2.56
CA THR A 105 -0.59 -32.61 -3.89
C THR A 105 -1.12 -31.56 -4.86
N GLY A 106 -1.42 -30.34 -4.41
CA GLY A 106 -2.06 -29.31 -5.21
C GLY A 106 -3.54 -29.58 -5.53
N LYS A 107 -4.12 -30.65 -5.01
CA LYS A 107 -5.53 -30.98 -5.28
C LYS A 107 -6.46 -29.97 -4.64
N GLN A 108 -7.40 -29.45 -5.43
CA GLN A 108 -8.40 -28.51 -4.94
C GLN A 108 -9.33 -29.19 -3.92
N LYS A 109 -9.42 -28.59 -2.72
CA LYS A 109 -10.38 -28.95 -1.67
C LYS A 109 -11.71 -28.25 -1.89
N TRP A 110 -11.67 -26.94 -2.14
CA TRP A 110 -12.81 -26.10 -2.47
C TRP A 110 -12.39 -24.81 -3.17
N VAL A 111 -13.34 -24.10 -3.75
CA VAL A 111 -13.18 -22.74 -4.31
C VAL A 111 -14.36 -21.87 -3.88
N PHE A 112 -14.06 -20.63 -3.54
CA PHE A 112 -15.03 -19.56 -3.35
C PHE A 112 -14.84 -18.52 -4.46
N ASP A 113 -15.91 -18.26 -5.21
CA ASP A 113 -15.96 -17.25 -6.27
C ASP A 113 -16.90 -16.11 -5.87
N PRO A 114 -16.38 -14.96 -5.39
CA PRO A 114 -17.21 -13.83 -5.02
C PRO A 114 -17.86 -13.13 -6.22
N ASN A 115 -17.40 -13.41 -7.44
CA ASN A 115 -17.97 -12.88 -8.67
C ASN A 115 -19.18 -13.71 -9.18
N HIS A 116 -19.45 -14.86 -8.56
CA HIS A 116 -20.55 -15.77 -8.95
C HIS A 116 -20.54 -16.15 -10.44
N GLY A 117 -19.33 -16.29 -11.02
CA GLY A 117 -19.13 -16.59 -12.44
C GLY A 117 -19.29 -15.40 -13.39
N ALA A 118 -19.49 -14.17 -12.87
CA ALA A 118 -19.49 -12.99 -13.70
C ALA A 118 -18.13 -12.73 -14.35
N LYS A 119 -18.13 -12.18 -15.57
CA LYS A 119 -16.91 -11.80 -16.26
C LYS A 119 -16.18 -10.71 -15.47
N VAL A 120 -14.94 -10.99 -15.07
CA VAL A 120 -14.03 -9.99 -14.50
C VAL A 120 -13.08 -9.55 -15.59
N LEU A 121 -13.04 -8.25 -15.85
CA LEU A 121 -12.14 -7.64 -16.82
C LEU A 121 -10.78 -7.36 -16.15
N GLY A 122 -9.72 -7.85 -16.75
CA GLY A 122 -8.36 -7.69 -16.22
C GLY A 122 -8.08 -8.45 -14.93
N SER A 123 -7.12 -7.96 -14.16
CA SER A 123 -6.78 -8.43 -12.82
C SER A 123 -7.20 -7.41 -11.76
N ILE A 124 -7.48 -7.87 -10.56
CA ILE A 124 -7.76 -7.02 -9.41
C ILE A 124 -6.59 -7.15 -8.45
N PRO A 125 -5.86 -6.07 -8.13
CA PRO A 125 -4.75 -6.13 -7.19
C PRO A 125 -5.21 -6.72 -5.85
N ASN A 126 -4.66 -7.87 -5.51
CA ASN A 126 -4.94 -8.55 -4.24
C ASN A 126 -3.71 -9.36 -3.82
N ARG A 127 -3.08 -8.94 -2.73
CA ARG A 127 -1.81 -9.50 -2.25
C ARG A 127 -1.97 -10.68 -1.31
N GLY A 128 -3.20 -11.01 -0.91
CA GLY A 128 -3.42 -12.15 -0.03
C GLY A 128 -4.72 -12.11 0.76
N ILE A 129 -4.73 -12.89 1.81
CA ILE A 129 -5.89 -13.14 2.68
C ILE A 129 -5.48 -13.14 4.14
N SER A 130 -6.45 -12.97 5.03
CA SER A 130 -6.25 -13.10 6.47
C SER A 130 -6.93 -14.37 6.99
N TYR A 131 -6.29 -15.07 7.92
CA TYR A 131 -6.84 -16.24 8.59
C TYR A 131 -7.04 -15.95 10.08
N TRP A 132 -8.16 -16.38 10.62
CA TRP A 132 -8.48 -16.33 12.04
C TRP A 132 -9.10 -17.64 12.51
N THR A 133 -8.82 -18.01 13.77
CA THR A 133 -9.46 -19.12 14.45
C THR A 133 -9.67 -18.83 15.95
N ASP A 134 -10.73 -19.38 16.49
CA ASP A 134 -10.97 -19.38 17.95
C ASP A 134 -10.30 -20.56 18.67
N GLY A 135 -9.63 -21.44 17.90
CA GLY A 135 -9.02 -22.68 18.41
C GLY A 135 -10.04 -23.75 18.84
N LYS A 136 -11.34 -23.55 18.61
CA LYS A 136 -12.45 -24.42 19.02
C LYS A 136 -13.32 -24.89 17.85
N GLY A 137 -12.91 -24.57 16.63
CA GLY A 137 -13.55 -25.02 15.41
C GLY A 137 -14.16 -23.94 14.53
N ASP A 138 -14.27 -22.68 15.00
CA ASP A 138 -14.56 -21.53 14.15
C ASP A 138 -13.26 -21.07 13.49
N GLU A 139 -13.16 -21.25 12.18
CA GLU A 139 -12.00 -20.90 11.35
C GLU A 139 -12.47 -20.10 10.14
N ARG A 140 -11.91 -18.92 9.96
CA ARG A 140 -12.36 -17.94 8.97
C ARG A 140 -11.22 -17.46 8.09
N ILE A 141 -11.52 -17.32 6.78
CA ILE A 141 -10.69 -16.59 5.83
C ILE A 141 -11.40 -15.27 5.51
N PHE A 142 -10.66 -14.16 5.56
CA PHE A 142 -11.14 -12.87 5.12
C PHE A 142 -10.52 -12.54 3.78
N VAL A 143 -11.36 -12.23 2.79
CA VAL A 143 -10.96 -11.91 1.43
C VAL A 143 -11.73 -10.70 0.94
N SER A 144 -11.06 -9.77 0.26
CA SER A 144 -11.69 -8.59 -0.32
C SER A 144 -11.88 -8.73 -1.82
N LEU A 145 -13.00 -8.25 -2.30
CA LEU A 145 -13.27 -7.99 -3.71
C LEU A 145 -13.83 -6.59 -3.85
N ARG A 146 -13.07 -5.70 -4.51
CA ARG A 146 -13.42 -4.27 -4.62
C ARG A 146 -13.76 -3.71 -3.23
N GLN A 147 -14.91 -3.05 -3.08
CA GLN A 147 -15.35 -2.46 -1.80
C GLN A 147 -15.90 -3.47 -0.78
N TYR A 148 -15.91 -4.76 -1.06
CA TYR A 148 -16.48 -5.75 -0.13
C TYR A 148 -15.42 -6.61 0.53
N LEU A 149 -15.53 -6.75 1.85
CA LEU A 149 -14.76 -7.68 2.66
C LEU A 149 -15.67 -8.87 3.05
N TYR A 150 -15.32 -10.07 2.59
CA TYR A 150 -16.06 -11.31 2.87
C TYR A 150 -15.42 -12.08 4.00
N ALA A 151 -16.25 -12.79 4.78
CA ALA A 151 -15.81 -13.86 5.68
C ALA A 151 -16.26 -15.22 5.15
N VAL A 152 -15.30 -16.12 4.98
CA VAL A 152 -15.47 -17.45 4.41
C VAL A 152 -15.01 -18.50 5.44
N ASN A 153 -15.79 -19.57 5.63
CA ASN A 153 -15.40 -20.68 6.48
C ASN A 153 -14.20 -21.40 5.85
N ALA A 154 -13.09 -21.47 6.58
CA ALA A 154 -11.82 -21.98 6.07
C ALA A 154 -11.88 -23.47 5.65
N LYS A 155 -12.74 -24.27 6.28
CA LYS A 155 -12.88 -25.70 5.98
C LYS A 155 -13.74 -25.99 4.76
N THR A 156 -14.75 -25.13 4.51
CA THR A 156 -15.79 -25.46 3.52
C THR A 156 -15.87 -24.52 2.33
N GLY A 157 -15.19 -23.36 2.39
CA GLY A 157 -15.28 -22.33 1.36
C GLY A 157 -16.64 -21.59 1.31
N LYS A 158 -17.52 -21.82 2.26
CA LYS A 158 -18.84 -21.17 2.30
C LYS A 158 -18.75 -19.83 3.01
N VAL A 159 -19.47 -18.84 2.50
CA VAL A 159 -19.66 -17.54 3.14
C VAL A 159 -20.29 -17.73 4.52
N ILE A 160 -19.86 -16.95 5.50
CA ILE A 160 -20.40 -16.94 6.87
C ILE A 160 -21.48 -15.84 6.95
N PRO A 161 -22.78 -16.17 6.95
CA PRO A 161 -23.87 -15.20 6.76
C PRO A 161 -23.94 -14.13 7.85
N ASP A 162 -23.52 -14.45 9.07
CA ASP A 162 -23.57 -13.57 10.25
C ASP A 162 -22.49 -12.48 10.25
N PHE A 163 -21.56 -12.52 9.29
CA PHE A 163 -20.54 -11.49 9.12
C PHE A 163 -21.10 -10.36 8.24
N GLY A 164 -21.27 -9.17 8.82
CA GLY A 164 -21.82 -8.00 8.13
C GLY A 164 -23.22 -8.25 7.57
N ASN A 165 -23.43 -7.92 6.32
CA ASN A 165 -24.66 -8.19 5.60
C ASN A 165 -24.47 -9.40 4.66
N GLN A 166 -25.09 -10.53 4.97
CA GLN A 166 -25.01 -11.77 4.18
C GLN A 166 -23.57 -12.21 3.90
N GLY A 167 -22.70 -12.10 4.91
CA GLY A 167 -21.32 -12.58 4.88
C GLY A 167 -20.31 -11.59 4.34
N LYS A 168 -20.67 -10.32 4.17
CA LYS A 168 -19.76 -9.27 3.73
C LYS A 168 -20.01 -7.93 4.40
N VAL A 169 -18.98 -7.13 4.48
CA VAL A 169 -18.97 -5.73 4.92
C VAL A 169 -18.67 -4.85 3.71
N ASP A 170 -19.38 -3.72 3.58
CA ASP A 170 -19.02 -2.67 2.63
C ASP A 170 -17.94 -1.78 3.26
N LEU A 171 -16.79 -1.69 2.61
CA LEU A 171 -15.65 -0.92 3.11
C LEU A 171 -15.86 0.60 3.01
N ARG A 172 -16.91 1.06 2.34
CA ARG A 172 -17.29 2.49 2.29
C ARG A 172 -17.96 2.95 3.58
N ASP A 173 -18.55 2.02 4.34
CA ASP A 173 -19.25 2.34 5.58
C ASP A 173 -18.29 3.01 6.58
N GLY A 174 -18.68 4.20 7.05
CA GLY A 174 -17.95 4.97 8.05
C GLY A 174 -16.77 5.80 7.52
N LEU A 175 -16.54 5.88 6.20
CA LEU A 175 -15.47 6.73 5.63
C LEU A 175 -15.89 8.20 5.36
N GLY A 176 -17.14 8.57 5.65
CA GLY A 176 -17.64 9.91 5.32
C GLY A 176 -17.92 10.08 3.82
N HIS A 177 -17.87 11.32 3.33
CA HIS A 177 -18.17 11.67 1.93
C HIS A 177 -19.57 11.22 1.50
N GLU A 178 -20.57 11.45 2.37
CA GLU A 178 -21.97 11.06 2.15
C GLU A 178 -22.49 11.57 0.81
N GLY A 179 -23.15 10.67 0.08
CA GLY A 179 -23.71 10.98 -1.25
C GLY A 179 -22.70 10.84 -2.40
N GLN A 180 -21.45 10.51 -2.14
CA GLN A 180 -20.45 10.20 -3.16
C GLN A 180 -20.18 8.68 -3.18
N VAL A 181 -20.01 8.12 -4.38
CA VAL A 181 -19.58 6.74 -4.58
C VAL A 181 -18.13 6.78 -5.07
N LEU A 182 -17.20 6.70 -4.13
CA LEU A 182 -15.76 6.73 -4.42
C LEU A 182 -15.18 5.33 -4.34
N SER A 183 -14.00 5.15 -4.92
CA SER A 183 -13.30 3.87 -4.92
C SER A 183 -12.67 3.58 -3.55
N VAL A 184 -12.86 2.35 -3.07
CA VAL A 184 -12.16 1.79 -1.91
C VAL A 184 -12.04 0.28 -2.06
N ALA A 185 -10.86 -0.26 -1.72
CA ALA A 185 -10.59 -1.69 -1.75
C ALA A 185 -9.57 -2.07 -0.65
N LEU A 186 -9.31 -3.37 -0.48
CA LEU A 186 -8.16 -3.88 0.24
C LEU A 186 -7.25 -4.60 -0.76
N SER A 187 -6.14 -4.00 -1.13
CA SER A 187 -5.13 -4.66 -1.96
C SER A 187 -4.23 -5.59 -1.14
N THR A 188 -3.98 -5.25 0.12
CA THR A 188 -3.25 -6.09 1.07
C THR A 188 -4.19 -6.54 2.20
N PRO A 189 -4.08 -7.79 2.67
CA PRO A 189 -4.99 -8.31 3.68
C PRO A 189 -4.84 -7.56 5.01
N GLY A 190 -5.94 -7.46 5.75
CA GLY A 190 -5.90 -6.95 7.12
C GLY A 190 -5.08 -7.85 8.04
N THR A 191 -4.60 -7.31 9.14
CA THR A 191 -3.85 -8.05 10.15
C THR A 191 -4.74 -8.46 11.31
N VAL A 192 -4.70 -9.74 11.66
CA VAL A 192 -5.50 -10.28 12.77
C VAL A 192 -4.83 -10.00 14.11
N TYR A 193 -5.60 -9.44 15.03
CA TYR A 193 -5.22 -9.32 16.44
C TYR A 193 -6.38 -9.71 17.34
N LYS A 194 -6.24 -10.81 18.09
CA LYS A 194 -7.33 -11.42 18.88
C LYS A 194 -8.57 -11.65 18.00
N ASP A 195 -9.71 -11.11 18.40
CA ASP A 195 -10.99 -11.20 17.67
C ASP A 195 -11.24 -9.98 16.76
N MET A 196 -10.19 -9.34 16.27
CA MET A 196 -10.27 -8.19 15.37
C MET A 196 -9.45 -8.40 14.12
N LEU A 197 -9.96 -7.92 13.00
CA LEU A 197 -9.25 -7.74 11.74
C LEU A 197 -9.00 -6.24 11.55
N ILE A 198 -7.74 -5.84 11.64
CA ILE A 198 -7.31 -4.44 11.47
C ILE A 198 -7.00 -4.23 9.99
N CYS A 199 -7.69 -3.30 9.36
CA CYS A 199 -7.58 -3.03 7.93
C CYS A 199 -7.21 -1.57 7.66
N GLY A 200 -6.36 -1.39 6.66
CA GLY A 200 -6.25 -0.13 5.94
C GLY A 200 -7.18 -0.10 4.73
N SER A 201 -6.73 0.55 3.67
CA SER A 201 -7.47 0.59 2.40
C SER A 201 -6.56 0.99 1.23
N LEU A 202 -6.98 0.67 0.03
CA LEU A 202 -6.54 1.28 -1.23
C LEU A 202 -7.66 2.22 -1.65
N VAL A 203 -7.35 3.50 -1.82
CA VAL A 203 -8.28 4.55 -2.25
C VAL A 203 -7.67 5.32 -3.43
N ALA A 204 -8.42 6.25 -4.02
CA ALA A 204 -7.90 7.03 -5.15
C ALA A 204 -6.75 7.97 -4.72
N GLU A 205 -5.76 8.11 -5.58
CA GLU A 205 -4.59 8.99 -5.41
C GLU A 205 -4.85 10.43 -5.92
N ALA A 206 -6.02 10.65 -6.48
CA ALA A 206 -6.50 11.96 -6.94
C ALA A 206 -7.86 12.29 -6.31
N LEU A 207 -8.12 13.58 -6.08
CA LEU A 207 -9.39 14.04 -5.50
C LEU A 207 -10.54 14.00 -6.51
N PRO A 208 -11.75 13.65 -6.05
CA PRO A 208 -12.11 13.28 -4.67
C PRO A 208 -11.71 11.84 -4.33
N ALA A 209 -11.25 11.63 -3.10
CA ALA A 209 -10.85 10.33 -2.58
C ALA A 209 -11.42 10.13 -1.17
N TYR A 210 -11.69 8.88 -0.76
CA TYR A 210 -11.94 8.58 0.65
C TYR A 210 -10.70 8.81 1.50
N PRO A 211 -10.84 9.19 2.79
CA PRO A 211 -9.73 9.14 3.72
C PRO A 211 -9.28 7.68 3.92
N GLY A 212 -7.99 7.51 4.17
CA GLY A 212 -7.37 6.20 4.38
C GLY A 212 -7.55 5.61 5.76
N ASP A 213 -8.64 5.89 6.44
CA ASP A 213 -8.88 5.56 7.84
C ASP A 213 -8.63 4.09 8.16
N ILE A 214 -7.98 3.87 9.30
CA ILE A 214 -7.69 2.52 9.79
C ILE A 214 -8.86 2.05 10.64
N ARG A 215 -9.39 0.86 10.31
CA ARG A 215 -10.56 0.30 10.99
C ARG A 215 -10.27 -1.12 11.47
N ALA A 216 -10.69 -1.41 12.71
CA ALA A 216 -10.70 -2.77 13.21
C ALA A 216 -12.13 -3.32 13.18
N PHE A 217 -12.30 -4.42 12.47
CA PHE A 217 -13.56 -5.12 12.37
C PHE A 217 -13.58 -6.30 13.33
N ASP A 218 -14.69 -6.50 14.02
CA ASP A 218 -14.92 -7.73 14.78
C ASP A 218 -14.98 -8.93 13.82
N VAL A 219 -14.14 -9.93 14.03
CA VAL A 219 -14.00 -11.07 13.10
C VAL A 219 -15.25 -11.94 12.99
N ARG A 220 -16.16 -11.89 13.97
CA ARG A 220 -17.41 -12.68 13.92
C ARG A 220 -18.55 -11.92 13.29
N SER A 221 -18.72 -10.67 13.66
CA SER A 221 -19.88 -9.86 13.23
C SER A 221 -19.62 -8.87 12.10
N GLY A 222 -18.36 -8.56 11.80
CA GLY A 222 -18.01 -7.53 10.82
C GLY A 222 -18.24 -6.09 11.29
N LYS A 223 -18.64 -5.88 12.55
CA LYS A 223 -18.84 -4.53 13.09
C LYS A 223 -17.52 -3.84 13.36
N ILE A 224 -17.47 -2.52 13.09
CA ILE A 224 -16.31 -1.69 13.44
C ILE A 224 -16.23 -1.60 14.98
N ARG A 225 -15.06 -1.99 15.52
CA ARG A 225 -14.73 -1.93 16.95
C ARG A 225 -14.07 -0.61 17.31
N TRP A 226 -13.21 -0.11 16.43
CA TRP A 226 -12.59 1.21 16.52
C TRP A 226 -12.16 1.69 15.12
N GLN A 227 -11.97 3.01 15.01
CA GLN A 227 -11.49 3.69 13.82
C GLN A 227 -10.45 4.73 14.22
N PHE A 228 -9.43 4.92 13.39
CA PHE A 228 -8.42 5.96 13.52
C PHE A 228 -8.46 6.80 12.24
N HIS A 229 -8.70 8.10 12.39
CA HIS A 229 -8.71 9.04 11.27
C HIS A 229 -7.27 9.37 10.84
N THR A 230 -6.94 9.07 9.60
CA THR A 230 -5.61 9.36 9.04
C THR A 230 -5.50 10.83 8.61
N ILE A 231 -6.64 11.46 8.31
CA ILE A 231 -6.79 12.91 8.15
C ILE A 231 -7.57 13.41 9.37
N PRO A 232 -6.91 14.08 10.34
CA PRO A 232 -7.52 14.40 11.63
C PRO A 232 -8.73 15.32 11.54
N HIS A 233 -9.75 15.04 12.34
CA HIS A 233 -10.93 15.86 12.51
C HIS A 233 -10.71 16.97 13.54
N PRO A 234 -11.59 18.00 13.62
CA PRO A 234 -11.49 19.07 14.60
C PRO A 234 -11.35 18.56 16.04
N GLY A 235 -10.29 18.98 16.72
CA GLY A 235 -9.97 18.58 18.09
C GLY A 235 -9.08 17.33 18.21
N GLU A 236 -8.79 16.65 17.10
CA GLU A 236 -7.85 15.55 17.07
C GLU A 236 -6.42 16.06 16.87
N PHE A 237 -5.45 15.26 17.35
CA PHE A 237 -4.03 15.58 17.17
C PHE A 237 -3.65 15.56 15.68
N GLY A 238 -2.96 16.59 15.24
CA GLY A 238 -2.53 16.75 13.84
C GLY A 238 -3.49 17.57 12.98
N TYR A 239 -4.69 17.93 13.48
CA TYR A 239 -5.65 18.74 12.72
C TYR A 239 -5.08 20.08 12.22
N ASP A 240 -4.21 20.70 13.01
CA ASP A 240 -3.56 21.98 12.71
C ASP A 240 -2.40 21.86 11.70
N THR A 241 -2.06 20.64 11.28
CA THR A 241 -1.08 20.41 10.20
C THR A 241 -1.71 20.41 8.80
N TRP A 242 -3.01 20.57 8.74
CA TRP A 242 -3.83 20.65 7.54
C TRP A 242 -4.52 22.00 7.42
N PRO A 243 -4.95 22.43 6.23
CA PRO A 243 -5.89 23.53 6.09
C PRO A 243 -7.17 23.26 6.87
N LYS A 244 -7.80 24.32 7.37
CA LYS A 244 -9.08 24.20 8.05
C LYS A 244 -10.09 23.46 7.17
N ASP A 245 -10.81 22.51 7.77
CA ASP A 245 -11.82 21.68 7.10
C ASP A 245 -11.29 20.74 6.00
N ALA A 246 -9.97 20.52 5.87
CA ALA A 246 -9.38 19.61 4.90
C ALA A 246 -9.97 18.18 4.99
N TRP A 247 -10.30 17.72 6.19
CA TRP A 247 -10.92 16.41 6.44
C TRP A 247 -12.26 16.19 5.69
N LYS A 248 -12.88 17.26 5.18
CA LYS A 248 -14.13 17.19 4.40
C LYS A 248 -13.91 16.93 2.92
N TYR A 249 -12.72 17.18 2.40
CA TYR A 249 -12.44 17.10 0.97
C TYR A 249 -11.14 16.40 0.61
N SER A 250 -10.16 16.35 1.52
CA SER A 250 -8.92 15.61 1.31
C SER A 250 -9.16 14.11 1.47
N GLY A 251 -8.30 13.32 0.86
CA GLY A 251 -8.37 11.87 0.87
C GLY A 251 -7.01 11.22 0.86
N ALA A 252 -6.97 9.92 0.65
CA ALA A 252 -5.79 9.07 0.74
C ALA A 252 -5.15 9.08 2.15
N ALA A 253 -3.85 9.26 2.30
CA ALA A 253 -3.13 9.02 3.55
C ALA A 253 -3.45 7.61 4.10
N ASN A 254 -3.53 6.63 3.21
CA ASN A 254 -4.01 5.28 3.47
C ASN A 254 -2.85 4.29 3.68
N THR A 255 -3.13 3.12 4.24
CA THR A 255 -2.20 1.99 4.19
C THR A 255 -2.72 0.93 3.22
N TRP A 256 -2.03 0.78 2.12
CA TRP A 256 -2.29 -0.24 1.10
C TRP A 256 -1.27 -1.37 1.11
N SER A 257 -0.17 -1.20 1.86
CA SER A 257 0.97 -2.12 1.91
C SER A 257 0.89 -3.16 3.03
N GLY A 258 -0.07 -3.02 3.96
CA GLY A 258 -0.23 -3.89 5.13
C GLY A 258 0.46 -3.36 6.39
N GLN A 259 0.18 -4.00 7.50
CA GLN A 259 0.62 -3.58 8.82
C GLN A 259 1.19 -4.75 9.63
N SER A 260 1.94 -4.43 10.69
CA SER A 260 2.49 -5.42 11.61
C SER A 260 1.92 -5.25 13.01
N VAL A 261 1.86 -6.34 13.78
CA VAL A 261 1.38 -6.32 15.16
C VAL A 261 2.39 -6.96 16.10
N ASP A 262 2.76 -6.22 17.15
CA ASP A 262 3.38 -6.79 18.33
C ASP A 262 2.26 -7.39 19.21
N VAL A 263 2.05 -8.67 19.06
CA VAL A 263 0.93 -9.37 19.70
C VAL A 263 1.06 -9.37 21.23
N GLU A 264 2.28 -9.41 21.75
CA GLU A 264 2.54 -9.42 23.19
C GLU A 264 2.21 -8.08 23.83
N ARG A 265 2.58 -6.98 23.16
CA ARG A 265 2.36 -5.62 23.66
C ARG A 265 1.01 -5.05 23.25
N GLY A 266 0.35 -5.67 22.27
CA GLY A 266 -0.91 -5.17 21.72
C GLY A 266 -0.74 -3.87 20.96
N ILE A 267 0.35 -3.71 20.22
CA ILE A 267 0.65 -2.52 19.40
C ILE A 267 0.60 -2.89 17.92
N VAL A 268 -0.19 -2.16 17.13
CA VAL A 268 -0.17 -2.27 15.68
C VAL A 268 0.58 -1.10 15.07
N TYR A 269 1.46 -1.38 14.11
CA TYR A 269 2.26 -0.40 13.38
C TYR A 269 1.71 -0.26 11.97
N ILE A 270 1.28 0.95 11.66
CA ILE A 270 0.57 1.31 10.43
C ILE A 270 1.48 2.19 9.57
N PRO A 271 1.91 1.72 8.39
CA PRO A 271 2.65 2.53 7.43
C PRO A 271 1.64 3.27 6.55
N LEU A 272 1.56 4.58 6.67
CA LEU A 272 0.64 5.41 5.89
C LEU A 272 1.32 5.96 4.63
N GLY A 273 0.56 6.09 3.57
CA GLY A 273 0.99 6.67 2.31
C GLY A 273 0.67 8.15 2.18
N SER A 274 0.88 8.64 0.99
CA SER A 274 0.70 10.05 0.61
C SER A 274 -0.75 10.49 0.70
N ALA A 275 -0.96 11.79 0.89
CA ALA A 275 -2.28 12.40 0.77
C ALA A 275 -2.58 12.72 -0.71
N ALA A 276 -3.83 12.57 -1.13
CA ALA A 276 -4.24 12.97 -2.47
C ALA A 276 -4.27 14.52 -2.61
N SER A 277 -3.77 15.07 -3.71
CA SER A 277 -3.18 14.45 -4.89
C SER A 277 -1.66 14.34 -4.71
N ASP A 278 -1.04 13.27 -5.23
CA ASP A 278 0.34 12.90 -4.90
C ASP A 278 1.40 13.92 -5.31
N PHE A 279 1.22 14.63 -6.43
CA PHE A 279 2.29 15.46 -7.01
C PHE A 279 2.01 16.96 -6.97
N TYR A 280 0.87 17.37 -6.42
CA TYR A 280 0.50 18.77 -6.22
C TYR A 280 -0.41 18.91 -5.01
N GLY A 281 0.04 19.64 -4.00
CA GLY A 281 -0.59 19.73 -2.68
C GLY A 281 -1.06 21.12 -2.26
N ALA A 282 -1.29 22.04 -3.20
CA ALA A 282 -1.69 23.43 -2.86
C ALA A 282 -3.03 23.53 -2.10
N ASP A 283 -3.90 22.55 -2.19
CA ASP A 283 -5.17 22.44 -1.48
C ASP A 283 -5.04 21.83 -0.07
N ARG A 284 -3.85 21.31 0.26
CA ARG A 284 -3.52 20.68 1.54
C ARG A 284 -2.28 21.27 2.21
N ALA A 285 -2.05 22.60 2.04
CA ALA A 285 -0.88 23.27 2.59
C ALA A 285 -0.67 22.99 4.08
N GLY A 286 0.51 22.49 4.45
CA GLY A 286 0.88 22.04 5.78
C GLY A 286 1.68 20.75 5.74
N ASN A 287 2.02 20.20 6.91
CA ASN A 287 2.77 18.93 6.95
C ASN A 287 1.91 17.69 6.72
N ASP A 288 0.59 17.82 6.63
CA ASP A 288 -0.38 16.78 6.26
C ASP A 288 -0.32 15.52 7.15
N LEU A 289 -0.23 15.70 8.48
CA LEU A 289 -0.17 14.57 9.39
C LEU A 289 -1.56 13.86 9.41
N PHE A 290 -1.64 12.53 9.17
CA PHE A 290 -0.60 11.50 9.28
C PHE A 290 -0.13 10.93 7.92
N SER A 291 -0.23 11.62 6.80
CA SER A 291 0.36 11.10 5.57
C SER A 291 1.85 10.79 5.75
N ASP A 292 2.33 9.78 5.04
CA ASP A 292 3.73 9.33 5.02
C ASP A 292 4.33 9.09 6.42
N ALA A 293 3.49 8.66 7.34
CA ALA A 293 3.88 8.40 8.72
C ALA A 293 3.78 6.92 9.11
N LEU A 294 4.76 6.48 9.89
CA LEU A 294 4.62 5.25 10.67
C LEU A 294 3.87 5.59 11.96
N VAL A 295 2.69 5.01 12.14
CA VAL A 295 1.83 5.25 13.29
C VAL A 295 1.71 3.98 14.12
N ALA A 296 2.00 4.08 15.43
CA ALA A 296 1.76 3.00 16.38
C ALA A 296 0.45 3.25 17.14
N LEU A 297 -0.46 2.29 17.06
CA LEU A 297 -1.75 2.35 17.74
C LEU A 297 -1.86 1.21 18.78
N ASP A 298 -2.58 1.46 19.86
CA ASP A 298 -3.08 0.39 20.71
C ASP A 298 -4.06 -0.48 19.91
N ALA A 299 -3.71 -1.72 19.67
CA ALA A 299 -4.46 -2.63 18.81
C ALA A 299 -5.85 -2.98 19.35
N ASN A 300 -6.12 -2.78 20.65
CA ASN A 300 -7.44 -3.02 21.24
C ASN A 300 -8.38 -1.81 21.06
N THR A 301 -7.85 -0.59 20.98
CA THR A 301 -8.65 0.65 21.07
C THR A 301 -8.49 1.61 19.89
N GLY A 302 -7.47 1.41 19.04
CA GLY A 302 -7.13 2.32 17.95
C GLY A 302 -6.50 3.64 18.41
N LYS A 303 -6.23 3.81 19.71
CA LYS A 303 -5.61 5.03 20.22
C LYS A 303 -4.15 5.11 19.83
N ARG A 304 -3.74 6.27 19.32
CA ARG A 304 -2.34 6.54 18.95
C ARG A 304 -1.44 6.52 20.18
N ILE A 305 -0.38 5.72 20.10
CA ILE A 305 0.71 5.65 21.10
C ILE A 305 1.80 6.64 20.71
N TRP A 306 2.33 6.48 19.48
CA TRP A 306 3.30 7.38 18.88
C TRP A 306 3.19 7.37 17.35
N HIS A 307 3.88 8.28 16.70
CA HIS A 307 4.04 8.32 15.26
C HIS A 307 5.37 8.95 14.88
N PHE A 308 5.79 8.73 13.65
CA PHE A 308 6.89 9.44 13.02
C PHE A 308 6.57 9.65 11.54
N GLN A 309 6.55 10.89 11.09
CA GLN A 309 6.35 11.23 9.69
C GLN A 309 7.69 11.19 8.96
N THR A 310 7.80 10.35 7.93
CA THR A 310 9.05 10.12 7.18
C THR A 310 9.22 11.08 6.02
N VAL A 311 8.14 11.69 5.55
CA VAL A 311 8.12 12.76 4.54
C VAL A 311 7.09 13.79 4.95
N HIS A 312 7.49 15.07 5.01
CA HIS A 312 6.61 16.19 5.28
C HIS A 312 6.03 16.71 3.97
N HIS A 313 4.72 16.87 3.88
CA HIS A 313 4.03 17.39 2.70
C HIS A 313 4.52 16.74 1.41
N ASP A 314 4.18 15.48 1.25
CA ASP A 314 4.68 14.68 0.12
C ASP A 314 4.15 15.19 -1.23
N LEU A 315 5.07 15.40 -2.17
CA LEU A 315 4.84 15.79 -3.56
C LEU A 315 5.51 14.79 -4.54
N TRP A 316 5.93 13.63 -4.06
CA TRP A 316 6.80 12.69 -4.79
C TRP A 316 6.29 11.25 -4.76
N ASP A 317 5.09 11.01 -4.19
CA ASP A 317 4.54 9.68 -3.98
C ASP A 317 5.50 8.81 -3.14
N ARG A 318 5.81 9.25 -1.92
CA ARG A 318 6.76 8.61 -1.00
C ARG A 318 6.10 7.75 0.06
N ASP A 319 5.01 7.12 -0.28
CA ASP A 319 4.30 6.15 0.55
C ASP A 319 5.22 5.27 1.38
N LEU A 320 4.82 4.93 2.58
CA LEU A 320 5.36 3.78 3.28
C LEU A 320 4.75 2.50 2.68
N ASN A 321 5.34 2.06 1.60
CA ASN A 321 4.80 1.02 0.70
C ASN A 321 5.06 -0.43 1.14
N ALA A 322 5.63 -0.62 2.34
CA ALA A 322 5.97 -1.95 2.85
C ALA A 322 5.48 -2.12 4.29
N PRO A 323 5.02 -3.33 4.69
CA PRO A 323 4.71 -3.61 6.09
C PRO A 323 5.93 -3.35 6.98
N PRO A 324 5.76 -2.68 8.12
CA PRO A 324 6.85 -2.53 9.08
C PRO A 324 7.31 -3.88 9.58
N THR A 325 8.62 -4.12 9.66
CA THR A 325 9.15 -5.41 10.12
C THR A 325 9.57 -5.29 11.58
N LEU A 326 9.06 -6.18 12.44
CA LEU A 326 9.47 -6.24 13.84
C LEU A 326 10.81 -6.96 13.95
N VAL A 327 11.81 -6.25 14.51
CA VAL A 327 13.19 -6.73 14.63
C VAL A 327 13.66 -6.65 16.08
N THR A 328 14.65 -7.45 16.44
CA THR A 328 15.38 -7.32 17.70
C THR A 328 16.82 -7.01 17.41
N LEU A 329 17.32 -5.91 17.95
CA LEU A 329 18.66 -5.41 17.73
C LEU A 329 19.53 -5.57 18.97
N HIS A 330 20.81 -5.83 18.76
CA HIS A 330 21.84 -5.80 19.80
C HIS A 330 22.79 -4.62 19.55
N LYS A 331 22.66 -3.57 20.37
CA LYS A 331 23.45 -2.33 20.22
C LYS A 331 24.02 -1.89 21.55
N ALA A 332 25.34 -1.69 21.61
CA ALA A 332 26.07 -1.26 22.81
C ALA A 332 25.73 -2.10 24.06
N GLY A 333 25.65 -3.43 23.92
CA GLY A 333 25.35 -4.36 24.99
C GLY A 333 23.88 -4.40 25.44
N LYS A 334 23.00 -3.68 24.76
CA LYS A 334 21.55 -3.67 25.03
C LYS A 334 20.79 -4.40 23.93
N THR A 335 19.76 -5.13 24.33
CA THR A 335 18.76 -5.68 23.42
C THR A 335 17.62 -4.66 23.28
N ILE A 336 17.28 -4.32 22.04
CA ILE A 336 16.24 -3.33 21.70
C ILE A 336 15.22 -4.02 20.79
N ASP A 337 14.00 -4.12 21.26
CA ASP A 337 12.88 -4.51 20.42
C ASP A 337 12.46 -3.30 19.59
N ALA A 338 12.64 -3.41 18.29
CA ALA A 338 12.45 -2.31 17.38
C ALA A 338 11.48 -2.65 16.24
N VAL A 339 10.97 -1.63 15.60
CA VAL A 339 10.25 -1.70 14.32
C VAL A 339 11.10 -1.01 13.26
N ALA A 340 11.34 -1.72 12.16
CA ALA A 340 12.09 -1.23 11.00
C ALA A 340 11.12 -0.94 9.85
N GLN A 341 11.13 0.29 9.35
CA GLN A 341 10.34 0.75 8.21
C GLN A 341 11.27 1.05 7.04
N ALA A 342 11.24 0.19 6.03
CA ALA A 342 11.85 0.48 4.74
C ALA A 342 10.90 1.36 3.91
N THR A 343 11.45 2.27 3.09
CA THR A 343 10.69 3.34 2.44
C THR A 343 10.93 3.43 0.94
N LYS A 344 9.99 4.01 0.19
CA LYS A 344 10.18 4.38 -1.22
C LYS A 344 11.40 5.30 -1.40
N SER A 345 11.72 6.12 -0.40
CA SER A 345 12.90 6.99 -0.41
C SER A 345 14.24 6.24 -0.33
N GLY A 346 14.24 4.91 -0.16
CA GLY A 346 15.46 4.11 -0.10
C GLY A 346 16.20 4.17 1.23
N TYR A 347 15.50 4.54 2.31
CA TYR A 347 15.99 4.53 3.69
C TYR A 347 15.28 3.50 4.54
N VAL A 348 15.95 3.05 5.61
CA VAL A 348 15.32 2.28 6.69
C VAL A 348 15.29 3.15 7.94
N PHE A 349 14.09 3.46 8.41
CA PHE A 349 13.87 4.08 9.71
C PHE A 349 13.68 2.98 10.76
N VAL A 350 14.32 3.13 11.91
CA VAL A 350 14.25 2.12 12.98
C VAL A 350 13.90 2.79 14.31
N PHE A 351 12.81 2.33 14.92
CA PHE A 351 12.29 2.90 16.15
C PHE A 351 12.14 1.85 17.24
N ASP A 352 12.33 2.25 18.49
CA ASP A 352 11.90 1.46 19.65
C ASP A 352 10.38 1.23 19.57
N ARG A 353 9.94 -0.01 19.70
CA ARG A 353 8.53 -0.40 19.48
C ARG A 353 7.55 0.33 20.39
N VAL A 354 7.94 0.56 21.64
CA VAL A 354 7.05 1.10 22.67
C VAL A 354 7.01 2.61 22.64
N THR A 355 8.18 3.23 22.48
CA THR A 355 8.33 4.67 22.67
C THR A 355 8.36 5.48 21.38
N GLY A 356 8.59 4.84 20.23
CA GLY A 356 8.81 5.51 18.95
C GLY A 356 10.12 6.29 18.88
N ARG A 357 11.03 6.14 19.85
CA ARG A 357 12.32 6.81 19.80
C ARG A 357 13.18 6.21 18.71
N PRO A 358 13.78 7.06 17.83
CA PRO A 358 14.71 6.57 16.83
C PRO A 358 15.89 5.82 17.45
N VAL A 359 16.19 4.62 16.95
CA VAL A 359 17.36 3.83 17.38
C VAL A 359 18.65 4.40 16.80
N PHE A 360 18.55 5.02 15.62
CA PHE A 360 19.63 5.75 14.95
C PHE A 360 19.25 7.21 14.81
N PRO A 361 20.23 8.15 14.83
CA PRO A 361 19.93 9.57 14.68
C PRO A 361 19.23 9.88 13.36
N ILE A 362 18.28 10.80 13.40
CA ILE A 362 17.58 11.36 12.25
C ILE A 362 17.82 12.87 12.26
N GLU A 363 18.11 13.45 11.09
CA GLU A 363 18.33 14.89 10.93
C GLU A 363 17.35 15.47 9.90
N GLU A 364 16.84 16.66 10.20
CA GLU A 364 16.10 17.48 9.24
C GLU A 364 17.08 18.09 8.24
N LYS A 365 16.95 17.74 6.96
CA LYS A 365 17.76 18.27 5.86
C LYS A 365 16.98 19.29 5.05
N PRO A 366 17.58 20.43 4.68
CA PRO A 366 16.89 21.46 3.90
C PRO A 366 16.70 21.02 2.44
N TYR A 367 15.54 21.39 1.89
CA TYR A 367 15.18 21.16 0.48
C TYR A 367 14.58 22.44 -0.14
N PRO A 368 14.65 22.59 -1.48
CA PRO A 368 14.16 23.79 -2.14
C PRO A 368 12.63 23.88 -2.10
N ALA A 369 12.14 25.10 -2.05
CA ALA A 369 10.72 25.37 -2.19
C ALA A 369 10.25 25.09 -3.62
N SER A 370 8.96 24.75 -3.78
CA SER A 370 8.30 24.68 -5.09
C SER A 370 8.23 26.08 -5.72
N ASP A 371 8.41 26.15 -7.03
CA ASP A 371 8.22 27.37 -7.82
C ASP A 371 6.86 27.38 -8.56
N ILE A 372 6.03 26.37 -8.31
CA ILE A 372 4.67 26.30 -8.85
C ILE A 372 3.76 27.24 -8.06
N PRO A 373 3.03 28.17 -8.71
CA PRO A 373 2.18 29.11 -8.01
C PRO A 373 1.13 28.45 -7.12
N GLY A 374 1.11 28.85 -5.85
CA GLY A 374 0.18 28.32 -4.85
C GLY A 374 0.62 27.04 -4.15
N GLU A 375 1.66 26.35 -4.66
CA GLU A 375 2.20 25.14 -4.01
C GLU A 375 3.01 25.52 -2.78
N TRP A 376 2.76 24.79 -1.70
CA TRP A 376 3.59 24.81 -0.51
C TRP A 376 4.47 23.57 -0.46
N SER A 377 5.69 23.70 -0.04
CA SER A 377 6.57 22.54 0.19
C SER A 377 7.29 22.67 1.52
N SER A 378 7.46 21.56 2.23
CA SER A 378 8.19 21.58 3.50
C SER A 378 9.64 22.05 3.28
N PRO A 379 10.17 22.95 4.12
CA PRO A 379 11.54 23.43 3.99
C PRO A 379 12.59 22.36 4.33
N THR A 380 12.20 21.31 5.04
CA THR A 380 13.08 20.22 5.44
C THR A 380 12.41 18.86 5.31
N GLN A 381 13.24 17.80 5.24
CA GLN A 381 12.79 16.42 5.29
C GLN A 381 13.66 15.61 6.26
N PRO A 382 13.09 14.69 7.06
CA PRO A 382 13.82 13.89 8.02
C PRO A 382 14.57 12.74 7.34
N LEU A 383 15.88 12.68 7.51
CA LEU A 383 16.72 11.61 6.96
C LEU A 383 17.47 10.88 8.07
N PRO A 384 17.44 9.53 8.12
CA PRO A 384 18.24 8.75 9.05
C PRO A 384 19.72 8.80 8.66
N LEU A 385 20.61 9.02 9.64
CA LEU A 385 22.05 9.02 9.43
C LEU A 385 22.63 7.61 9.37
N SER A 386 21.88 6.61 9.85
CA SER A 386 22.28 5.20 9.87
C SER A 386 21.01 4.34 9.97
N PRO A 387 20.99 3.15 9.32
CA PRO A 387 21.97 2.71 8.31
C PRO A 387 22.01 3.67 7.11
N PRO A 388 23.05 3.58 6.25
CA PRO A 388 23.05 4.37 5.02
C PRO A 388 21.89 3.98 4.11
N PRO A 389 21.48 4.85 3.16
CA PRO A 389 20.44 4.51 2.21
C PRO A 389 20.82 3.27 1.41
N PHE A 390 19.84 2.41 1.15
CA PHE A 390 20.05 1.17 0.39
C PHE A 390 19.81 1.35 -1.12
N SER A 391 19.30 2.52 -1.53
CA SER A 391 19.20 2.96 -2.92
C SER A 391 20.01 4.23 -3.13
N ARG A 392 20.51 4.46 -4.33
CA ARG A 392 21.13 5.75 -4.70
C ARG A 392 20.13 6.87 -4.47
N GLN A 393 20.62 8.03 -4.03
CA GLN A 393 19.79 9.18 -3.66
C GLN A 393 19.80 10.28 -4.71
N ARG A 394 20.65 10.17 -5.71
CA ARG A 394 20.89 11.14 -6.75
C ARG A 394 21.33 10.47 -8.03
N VAL A 395 20.96 11.04 -9.15
CA VAL A 395 21.44 10.66 -10.48
C VAL A 395 22.06 11.87 -11.16
N ASP A 396 23.17 11.64 -11.85
CA ASP A 396 23.95 12.63 -12.58
C ASP A 396 24.08 12.21 -14.06
N GLU A 397 24.66 13.06 -14.92
CA GLU A 397 24.89 12.73 -16.34
C GLU A 397 25.75 11.46 -16.53
N LYS A 398 26.64 11.15 -15.57
CA LYS A 398 27.47 9.94 -15.60
C LYS A 398 26.68 8.64 -15.42
N ASP A 399 25.47 8.73 -14.85
CA ASP A 399 24.60 7.59 -14.59
C ASP A 399 23.65 7.33 -15.78
N VAL A 400 23.73 8.17 -16.85
CA VAL A 400 22.95 7.96 -18.08
C VAL A 400 23.43 6.69 -18.78
N THR A 401 22.49 5.89 -19.27
CA THR A 401 22.79 4.60 -19.91
C THR A 401 23.88 4.68 -20.98
N ASN A 402 24.77 3.71 -20.96
CA ASN A 402 25.80 3.52 -21.97
C ASN A 402 25.54 2.28 -22.84
N ARG A 403 24.28 1.83 -22.91
CA ARG A 403 23.89 0.62 -23.64
C ARG A 403 24.30 0.69 -25.12
N THR A 404 24.06 1.83 -25.75
CA THR A 404 24.58 2.18 -27.09
C THR A 404 24.95 3.66 -27.13
N PRO A 405 25.89 4.10 -28.01
CA PRO A 405 26.19 5.53 -28.19
C PRO A 405 24.94 6.37 -28.52
N GLN A 406 24.07 5.85 -29.35
CA GLN A 406 22.84 6.54 -29.74
C GLN A 406 21.87 6.69 -28.56
N ALA A 407 21.65 5.62 -27.77
CA ALA A 407 20.83 5.68 -26.56
C ALA A 407 21.39 6.67 -25.55
N HIS A 408 22.73 6.69 -25.38
CA HIS A 408 23.40 7.64 -24.50
C HIS A 408 23.13 9.09 -24.91
N GLU A 409 23.39 9.45 -26.16
CA GLU A 409 23.21 10.81 -26.67
C GLU A 409 21.76 11.28 -26.53
N GLU A 410 20.81 10.45 -26.90
CA GLU A 410 19.38 10.75 -26.81
C GLU A 410 18.93 10.95 -25.36
N VAL A 411 19.24 10.01 -24.47
CA VAL A 411 18.87 10.10 -23.05
C VAL A 411 19.56 11.30 -22.39
N LEU A 412 20.84 11.54 -22.68
CA LEU A 412 21.56 12.69 -22.14
C LEU A 412 20.93 14.02 -22.57
N ALA A 413 20.52 14.13 -23.83
CA ALA A 413 19.82 15.31 -24.34
C ALA A 413 18.45 15.56 -23.66
N ARG A 414 17.74 14.50 -23.28
CA ARG A 414 16.49 14.57 -22.50
C ARG A 414 16.77 14.88 -21.03
N PHE A 415 17.74 14.21 -20.43
CA PHE A 415 18.15 14.41 -19.02
C PHE A 415 18.45 15.89 -18.72
N ARG A 416 19.20 16.54 -19.61
CA ARG A 416 19.60 17.97 -19.48
C ARG A 416 18.43 18.97 -19.51
N LYS A 417 17.25 18.54 -19.94
CA LYS A 417 16.03 19.37 -19.96
C LYS A 417 15.17 19.20 -18.72
N LEU A 418 15.53 18.27 -17.83
CA LEU A 418 14.77 17.90 -16.66
C LEU A 418 15.47 18.41 -15.39
N ARG A 419 14.71 18.63 -14.34
CA ARG A 419 15.27 18.87 -13.01
C ARG A 419 15.75 17.56 -12.41
N SER A 420 16.99 17.50 -11.97
CA SER A 420 17.60 16.32 -11.35
C SER A 420 18.69 16.74 -10.35
N ASN A 421 18.34 16.96 -9.10
CA ASN A 421 19.29 17.37 -8.07
C ASN A 421 19.07 16.64 -6.73
N GLY A 422 18.78 15.36 -6.79
CA GLY A 422 18.53 14.51 -5.63
C GLY A 422 17.04 14.33 -5.32
N GLN A 423 16.75 13.68 -4.19
CA GLN A 423 15.37 13.50 -3.72
C GLN A 423 14.74 14.84 -3.31
N PHE A 424 13.42 14.85 -3.23
CA PHE A 424 12.62 15.98 -2.73
C PHE A 424 12.82 17.30 -3.48
N ILE A 425 13.19 17.21 -4.78
CA ILE A 425 13.09 18.35 -5.69
C ILE A 425 11.64 18.43 -6.17
N PRO A 426 10.92 19.54 -5.89
CA PRO A 426 9.50 19.61 -6.22
C PRO A 426 9.21 19.40 -7.71
N PRO A 427 8.07 18.76 -8.06
CA PRO A 427 7.59 18.64 -9.42
C PRO A 427 7.51 19.99 -10.13
N SER A 428 7.77 20.01 -11.44
CA SER A 428 7.92 21.25 -12.22
C SER A 428 7.17 21.20 -13.56
N LEU A 429 7.06 22.34 -14.22
CA LEU A 429 6.46 22.42 -15.57
C LEU A 429 7.40 21.85 -16.65
N GLU A 430 8.71 21.90 -16.43
CA GLU A 430 9.71 21.28 -17.33
C GLU A 430 9.73 19.76 -17.19
N GLY A 431 9.41 19.24 -16.03
CA GLY A 431 9.56 17.87 -15.60
C GLY A 431 10.71 17.71 -14.61
N THR A 432 10.47 16.93 -13.57
CA THR A 432 11.42 16.61 -12.50
C THR A 432 11.66 15.11 -12.48
N ILE A 433 12.93 14.71 -12.43
CA ILE A 433 13.31 13.30 -12.22
C ILE A 433 13.07 12.97 -10.74
N VAL A 434 12.20 12.01 -10.50
CA VAL A 434 11.97 11.38 -9.19
C VAL A 434 12.84 10.13 -9.11
N PHE A 435 13.76 10.09 -8.14
CA PHE A 435 14.70 8.98 -7.97
C PHE A 435 15.05 8.75 -6.48
N PRO A 436 14.98 7.48 -5.95
CA PRO A 436 14.35 6.35 -6.62
C PRO A 436 12.96 6.68 -7.13
N GLY A 437 12.46 5.93 -8.12
CA GLY A 437 11.20 6.28 -8.80
C GLY A 437 9.94 6.00 -7.97
N LEU A 438 8.80 5.93 -8.62
CA LEU A 438 7.50 5.83 -7.94
C LEU A 438 7.23 4.44 -7.34
N GLN A 439 7.80 3.36 -7.91
CA GLN A 439 7.82 2.06 -7.23
C GLN A 439 8.60 2.12 -5.91
N GLY A 440 9.54 3.08 -5.82
CA GLY A 440 10.35 3.32 -4.65
C GLY A 440 11.62 2.51 -4.60
N GLY A 441 12.52 2.86 -3.67
CA GLY A 441 13.69 2.08 -3.34
C GLY A 441 13.30 0.73 -2.78
N GLN A 442 12.31 0.69 -1.87
CA GLN A 442 11.66 -0.53 -1.38
C GLN A 442 10.34 -0.75 -2.13
N GLU A 443 10.02 -1.99 -2.40
CA GLU A 443 8.75 -2.43 -2.98
C GLU A 443 7.80 -2.99 -1.91
N TRP A 444 6.52 -3.13 -2.25
CA TRP A 444 5.44 -3.56 -1.35
C TRP A 444 5.64 -4.93 -0.70
N GLY A 445 6.45 -5.81 -1.28
CA GLY A 445 6.77 -7.10 -0.68
C GLY A 445 7.46 -7.02 0.67
N GLY A 446 8.08 -5.89 0.98
CA GLY A 446 8.72 -5.62 2.26
C GLY A 446 10.04 -6.36 2.49
N PRO A 447 10.73 -6.04 3.59
CA PRO A 447 11.97 -6.69 3.96
C PRO A 447 11.75 -8.05 4.64
N ALA A 448 12.80 -8.89 4.65
CA ALA A 448 12.86 -10.11 5.43
C ALA A 448 13.89 -9.97 6.56
N PHE A 449 13.54 -10.42 7.76
CA PHE A 449 14.43 -10.36 8.93
C PHE A 449 14.80 -11.76 9.41
N ASP A 450 16.09 -12.06 9.46
CA ASP A 450 16.60 -13.29 10.05
C ASP A 450 16.96 -13.04 11.54
N PRO A 451 16.17 -13.58 12.48
CA PRO A 451 16.43 -13.39 13.92
C PRO A 451 17.68 -14.11 14.42
N GLN A 452 18.24 -15.07 13.67
CA GLN A 452 19.44 -15.80 14.06
C GLN A 452 20.71 -14.98 13.76
N THR A 453 20.75 -14.32 12.61
CA THR A 453 21.92 -13.51 12.20
C THR A 453 21.75 -12.04 12.52
N GLY A 454 20.51 -11.56 12.75
CA GLY A 454 20.18 -10.16 12.93
C GLY A 454 20.21 -9.34 11.64
N TYR A 455 20.22 -9.98 10.48
CA TYR A 455 20.22 -9.30 9.18
C TYR A 455 18.81 -8.99 8.70
N LEU A 456 18.64 -7.76 8.21
CA LEU A 456 17.48 -7.33 7.46
C LEU A 456 17.82 -7.34 5.97
N TYR A 457 17.11 -8.15 5.20
CA TYR A 457 17.26 -8.30 3.75
C TYR A 457 16.24 -7.41 3.06
N LEU A 458 16.72 -6.61 2.11
CA LEU A 458 15.93 -5.65 1.34
C LEU A 458 16.15 -5.90 -0.14
N ASN A 459 15.10 -5.81 -0.93
CA ASN A 459 15.23 -5.58 -2.36
C ASN A 459 15.31 -4.08 -2.62
N SER A 460 16.01 -3.68 -3.67
CA SER A 460 16.14 -2.28 -4.06
C SER A 460 15.79 -2.10 -5.53
N ASN A 461 14.96 -1.11 -5.82
CA ASN A 461 14.62 -0.67 -7.16
C ASN A 461 15.16 0.75 -7.40
N GLU A 462 15.82 0.95 -8.52
CA GLU A 462 16.44 2.23 -8.89
C GLU A 462 15.97 2.72 -10.28
N LEU A 463 14.74 2.42 -10.66
CA LEU A 463 14.15 2.94 -11.88
C LEU A 463 13.77 4.42 -11.70
N ALA A 464 14.31 5.29 -12.55
CA ALA A 464 13.98 6.71 -12.53
C ALA A 464 12.63 6.99 -13.21
N TRP A 465 11.89 7.95 -12.69
CA TRP A 465 10.64 8.45 -13.27
C TRP A 465 10.70 9.94 -13.53
N VAL A 466 9.87 10.44 -14.42
CA VAL A 466 9.70 11.87 -14.70
C VAL A 466 8.28 12.27 -14.33
N VAL A 467 8.15 13.23 -13.44
CA VAL A 467 6.88 13.88 -13.09
C VAL A 467 6.87 15.29 -13.66
N ARG A 468 5.80 15.62 -14.38
CA ARG A 468 5.59 16.95 -14.95
C ARG A 468 4.23 17.50 -14.55
N LEU A 469 4.18 18.77 -14.15
CA LEU A 469 2.94 19.47 -13.89
C LEU A 469 2.46 20.26 -15.10
N VAL A 470 1.14 20.36 -15.24
CA VAL A 470 0.48 21.22 -16.23
C VAL A 470 -0.64 22.00 -15.56
N LYS A 471 -0.93 23.17 -16.10
CA LYS A 471 -2.06 23.96 -15.65
C LYS A 471 -3.37 23.29 -16.05
N ARG A 472 -4.30 23.15 -15.12
CA ARG A 472 -5.65 22.63 -15.44
C ARG A 472 -6.45 23.63 -16.26
N PRO A 473 -7.32 23.18 -17.18
CA PRO A 473 -8.33 24.03 -17.79
C PRO A 473 -9.22 24.69 -16.73
N ALA A 474 -9.67 25.90 -16.99
CA ALA A 474 -10.59 26.59 -16.09
C ALA A 474 -11.93 25.83 -15.99
N VAL A 475 -12.53 25.84 -14.79
CA VAL A 475 -13.85 25.25 -14.56
C VAL A 475 -14.88 25.90 -15.50
N GLY A 476 -15.75 25.07 -16.13
CA GLY A 476 -16.76 25.53 -17.08
C GLY A 476 -16.27 25.81 -18.49
N ALA A 477 -14.97 25.56 -18.79
CA ALA A 477 -14.50 25.58 -20.18
C ALA A 477 -15.08 24.40 -20.96
N SER A 478 -15.35 24.61 -22.24
CA SER A 478 -15.67 23.49 -23.15
C SER A 478 -14.48 22.56 -23.21
N ALA A 479 -14.71 21.28 -22.94
CA ALA A 479 -13.74 20.22 -23.06
C ALA A 479 -14.11 19.32 -24.23
N SER A 480 -13.15 18.63 -24.81
CA SER A 480 -13.41 17.62 -25.82
C SER A 480 -12.95 16.24 -25.34
N GLY A 481 -13.44 15.18 -25.94
CA GLY A 481 -13.03 13.82 -25.63
C GLY A 481 -11.51 13.67 -25.65
N LYS A 482 -10.85 14.28 -26.63
CA LYS A 482 -9.38 14.32 -26.71
C LYS A 482 -8.76 15.11 -25.57
N SER A 483 -9.30 16.29 -25.22
CA SER A 483 -8.73 17.10 -24.13
C SER A 483 -8.93 16.44 -22.76
N LEU A 484 -10.07 15.81 -22.55
CA LEU A 484 -10.35 15.00 -21.35
C LEU A 484 -9.44 13.77 -21.27
N TYR A 485 -9.22 13.08 -22.38
CA TYR A 485 -8.26 11.99 -22.48
C TYR A 485 -6.84 12.46 -22.12
N GLN A 486 -6.42 13.59 -22.69
CA GLN A 486 -5.10 14.15 -22.42
C GLN A 486 -4.93 14.54 -20.94
N ALA A 487 -6.00 15.04 -20.31
CA ALA A 487 -5.97 15.43 -18.92
C ALA A 487 -5.98 14.25 -17.93
N ASN A 488 -6.64 13.13 -18.29
CA ASN A 488 -6.91 12.06 -17.34
C ASN A 488 -6.22 10.71 -17.69
N CYS A 489 -5.98 10.44 -18.97
CA CYS A 489 -5.58 9.11 -19.45
C CYS A 489 -4.20 9.10 -20.10
N ALA A 490 -3.82 10.18 -20.80
CA ALA A 490 -2.59 10.25 -21.58
C ALA A 490 -1.32 10.16 -20.71
N GLN A 491 -1.42 10.43 -19.46
CA GLN A 491 -0.33 10.27 -18.48
C GLN A 491 0.21 8.83 -18.46
N CYS A 492 -0.67 7.83 -18.54
CA CYS A 492 -0.29 6.43 -18.59
C CYS A 492 -0.33 5.89 -20.03
N HIS A 493 -1.43 6.15 -20.74
CA HIS A 493 -1.66 5.59 -22.07
C HIS A 493 -1.01 6.37 -23.22
N GLN A 494 -0.20 7.40 -22.92
CA GLN A 494 0.44 8.32 -23.88
C GLN A 494 -0.56 9.16 -24.68
N ALA A 495 -0.11 10.31 -25.20
CA ALA A 495 -0.95 11.21 -25.99
C ALA A 495 -1.46 10.58 -27.30
N ASP A 496 -0.72 9.62 -27.84
CA ASP A 496 -1.02 8.86 -29.05
C ASP A 496 -1.75 7.52 -28.78
N ARG A 497 -2.06 7.22 -27.53
CA ARG A 497 -2.75 6.02 -27.06
C ARG A 497 -1.94 4.73 -27.19
N THR A 498 -0.63 4.80 -27.37
CA THR A 498 0.23 3.60 -27.51
C THR A 498 0.50 2.90 -26.19
N GLY A 499 0.38 3.63 -25.05
CA GLY A 499 0.75 3.11 -23.74
C GLY A 499 2.25 2.84 -23.61
N THR A 500 2.61 2.03 -22.65
CA THR A 500 3.98 1.52 -22.40
C THR A 500 3.93 0.05 -22.06
N PRO A 501 3.56 -0.84 -23.00
CA PRO A 501 3.49 -2.28 -22.72
C PRO A 501 4.85 -2.83 -22.21
N PRO A 502 4.85 -3.81 -21.29
CA PRO A 502 3.67 -4.48 -20.73
C PRO A 502 2.95 -3.74 -19.61
N ASP A 503 3.52 -2.69 -19.03
CA ASP A 503 3.00 -2.03 -17.81
C ASP A 503 1.68 -1.29 -18.06
N VAL A 504 1.60 -0.54 -19.15
CA VAL A 504 0.38 0.16 -19.55
C VAL A 504 -0.02 -0.28 -20.97
N PRO A 505 -1.17 -0.94 -21.13
CA PRO A 505 -1.57 -1.47 -22.41
C PRO A 505 -1.86 -0.37 -23.43
N SER A 506 -1.58 -0.65 -24.69
CA SER A 506 -2.00 0.21 -25.80
C SER A 506 -3.52 0.25 -25.92
N LEU A 507 -4.06 1.45 -26.10
CA LEU A 507 -5.46 1.69 -26.43
C LEU A 507 -5.71 1.76 -27.94
N VAL A 508 -4.67 1.65 -28.76
CA VAL A 508 -4.82 1.54 -30.22
C VAL A 508 -5.46 0.18 -30.53
N GLY A 509 -6.59 0.19 -31.26
CA GLY A 509 -7.36 -1.03 -31.56
C GLY A 509 -8.11 -1.61 -30.36
N VAL A 510 -8.38 -0.82 -29.33
CA VAL A 510 -9.09 -1.26 -28.11
C VAL A 510 -10.54 -1.63 -28.42
N ASP A 511 -11.15 -1.06 -29.45
CA ASP A 511 -12.47 -1.38 -30.00
C ASP A 511 -12.61 -2.84 -30.46
N GLN A 512 -11.51 -3.51 -30.76
CA GLN A 512 -11.50 -4.94 -31.09
C GLN A 512 -11.53 -5.85 -29.84
N ARG A 513 -11.27 -5.28 -28.65
CA ARG A 513 -11.15 -6.02 -27.39
C ARG A 513 -12.29 -5.74 -26.41
N PHE A 514 -12.84 -4.52 -26.46
CA PHE A 514 -13.85 -4.05 -25.52
C PHE A 514 -14.97 -3.30 -26.24
N THR A 515 -16.19 -3.48 -25.74
CA THR A 515 -17.36 -2.69 -26.14
C THR A 515 -17.32 -1.30 -25.51
N GLU A 516 -18.15 -0.37 -26.01
CA GLU A 516 -18.28 0.97 -25.44
C GLU A 516 -18.65 0.94 -23.95
N ASP A 517 -19.63 0.12 -23.58
CA ASP A 517 -20.05 -0.01 -22.19
C ASP A 517 -18.94 -0.58 -21.28
N GLU A 518 -18.16 -1.54 -21.78
CA GLU A 518 -17.00 -2.07 -21.05
C GLU A 518 -15.92 -1.00 -20.88
N VAL A 519 -15.64 -0.18 -21.88
CA VAL A 519 -14.68 0.93 -21.78
C VAL A 519 -15.18 1.98 -20.78
N LYS A 520 -16.44 2.38 -20.84
CA LYS A 520 -17.05 3.30 -19.89
C LYS A 520 -17.00 2.77 -18.46
N HIS A 521 -17.27 1.48 -18.28
CA HIS A 521 -17.19 0.82 -16.98
C HIS A 521 -15.74 0.81 -16.46
N ILE A 522 -14.75 0.45 -17.30
CA ILE A 522 -13.34 0.47 -16.94
C ILE A 522 -12.88 1.87 -16.53
N ILE A 523 -13.32 2.90 -17.24
CA ILE A 523 -12.98 4.29 -16.89
C ILE A 523 -13.51 4.64 -15.48
N LEU A 524 -14.78 4.31 -15.19
CA LEU A 524 -15.41 4.68 -13.91
C LEU A 524 -14.94 3.85 -12.71
N GLU A 525 -14.69 2.57 -12.93
CA GLU A 525 -14.40 1.62 -11.83
C GLU A 525 -12.90 1.28 -11.71
N GLY A 526 -12.11 1.67 -12.72
CA GLY A 526 -10.71 1.24 -12.81
C GLY A 526 -10.55 -0.20 -13.30
N ASN A 527 -9.32 -0.61 -13.55
CA ASN A 527 -8.99 -1.97 -13.94
C ASN A 527 -7.52 -2.30 -13.65
N GLY A 528 -7.27 -3.24 -12.74
CA GLY A 528 -5.91 -3.56 -12.31
C GLY A 528 -5.20 -2.35 -11.70
N ARG A 529 -4.10 -1.91 -12.30
CA ARG A 529 -3.38 -0.69 -11.88
C ARG A 529 -4.05 0.61 -12.38
N MET A 530 -4.99 0.53 -13.30
CA MET A 530 -5.70 1.70 -13.77
C MET A 530 -6.66 2.20 -12.69
N PRO A 531 -6.52 3.43 -12.19
CA PRO A 531 -7.40 3.97 -11.17
C PRO A 531 -8.82 4.17 -11.71
N ALA A 532 -9.78 4.25 -10.80
CA ALA A 532 -11.15 4.64 -11.11
C ALA A 532 -11.23 6.16 -11.34
N PHE A 533 -11.90 6.58 -12.40
CA PHE A 533 -12.19 8.00 -12.69
C PHE A 533 -13.66 8.31 -12.38
N SER A 534 -14.10 7.95 -11.17
CA SER A 534 -15.48 8.07 -10.71
C SER A 534 -16.02 9.52 -10.64
N THR A 535 -15.16 10.51 -10.83
CA THR A 535 -15.52 11.94 -10.86
C THR A 535 -15.95 12.44 -12.23
N LEU A 536 -15.70 11.68 -13.28
CA LEU A 536 -16.17 11.99 -14.61
C LEU A 536 -17.70 11.83 -14.66
N ASN A 537 -18.39 12.87 -15.13
CA ASN A 537 -19.80 12.74 -15.39
C ASN A 537 -20.06 11.86 -16.64
N GLU A 538 -21.34 11.48 -16.86
CA GLU A 538 -21.71 10.60 -17.97
C GLU A 538 -21.28 11.13 -19.34
N GLN A 539 -21.37 12.45 -19.56
CA GLN A 539 -20.98 13.08 -20.84
C GLN A 539 -19.46 13.07 -21.02
N GLU A 540 -18.70 13.34 -19.97
CA GLU A 540 -17.24 13.31 -19.99
C GLU A 540 -16.74 11.87 -20.22
N ASN A 541 -17.29 10.90 -19.50
CA ASN A 541 -16.97 9.50 -19.67
C ASN A 541 -17.28 9.02 -21.11
N GLN A 542 -18.47 9.38 -21.61
CA GLN A 542 -18.87 9.06 -22.99
C GLN A 542 -17.92 9.68 -24.03
N ALA A 543 -17.52 10.94 -23.84
CA ALA A 543 -16.61 11.63 -24.76
C ALA A 543 -15.23 10.99 -24.79
N ILE A 544 -14.69 10.60 -23.61
CA ILE A 544 -13.42 9.87 -23.50
C ILE A 544 -13.55 8.50 -24.17
N ALA A 545 -14.61 7.74 -23.90
CA ALA A 545 -14.82 6.43 -24.50
C ALA A 545 -14.88 6.52 -26.03
N ASN A 546 -15.60 7.51 -26.57
CA ASN A 546 -15.66 7.77 -28.01
C ASN A 546 -14.29 8.09 -28.62
N TYR A 547 -13.51 8.94 -27.94
CA TYR A 547 -12.15 9.26 -28.38
C TYR A 547 -11.23 8.05 -28.34
N VAL A 548 -11.30 7.24 -27.31
CA VAL A 548 -10.47 6.04 -27.12
C VAL A 548 -10.79 4.98 -28.16
N LEU A 549 -12.08 4.70 -28.41
CA LEU A 549 -12.54 3.65 -29.31
C LEU A 549 -12.39 4.01 -30.79
N SER A 550 -12.76 5.24 -31.18
CA SER A 550 -12.89 5.64 -32.57
C SER A 550 -12.09 6.87 -32.97
N GLY A 551 -11.45 7.56 -32.02
CA GLY A 551 -10.80 8.86 -32.27
C GLY A 551 -11.79 10.03 -32.40
N ARG A 552 -13.08 9.83 -32.15
CA ARG A 552 -14.11 10.88 -32.24
C ARG A 552 -13.95 11.87 -31.08
N ASP A 553 -13.81 13.15 -31.40
CA ASP A 553 -13.51 14.23 -30.45
C ASP A 553 -14.76 15.05 -30.15
N ASP A 554 -15.65 14.49 -29.33
CA ASP A 554 -16.92 15.13 -28.97
C ASP A 554 -16.70 16.25 -27.96
N LEU A 555 -17.38 17.40 -28.15
CA LEU A 555 -17.35 18.53 -27.23
C LEU A 555 -18.37 18.34 -26.12
N VAL A 556 -17.94 18.57 -24.89
CA VAL A 556 -18.76 18.54 -23.68
C VAL A 556 -18.47 19.75 -22.82
N THR A 557 -19.40 20.13 -21.94
CA THR A 557 -19.15 21.12 -20.90
C THR A 557 -18.54 20.42 -19.69
N ALA A 558 -17.28 20.67 -19.38
CA ALA A 558 -16.61 20.08 -18.24
C ALA A 558 -17.26 20.62 -16.93
N ILE A 559 -17.76 19.73 -16.10
CA ILE A 559 -18.34 20.06 -14.80
C ILE A 559 -17.35 19.55 -13.74
N SER A 560 -16.59 20.45 -13.15
CA SER A 560 -15.79 20.11 -11.98
C SER A 560 -16.69 20.08 -10.74
N SER A 561 -16.76 18.95 -10.05
CA SER A 561 -17.41 18.84 -8.74
C SER A 561 -16.35 19.07 -7.64
N GLY A 562 -16.25 20.29 -7.12
CA GLY A 562 -15.39 20.66 -5.98
C GLY A 562 -14.25 21.63 -6.33
N PRO A 563 -13.49 22.09 -5.35
CA PRO A 563 -12.32 22.92 -5.57
C PRO A 563 -11.24 22.10 -6.29
N ALA A 564 -11.09 22.35 -7.59
CA ALA A 564 -10.06 21.68 -8.36
C ALA A 564 -8.74 22.45 -8.24
N PRO A 565 -7.62 21.80 -7.94
CA PRO A 565 -6.32 22.43 -7.88
C PRO A 565 -5.95 23.06 -9.23
N ALA A 566 -5.21 24.19 -9.19
CA ALA A 566 -4.87 24.96 -10.40
C ALA A 566 -3.91 24.22 -11.35
N TYR A 567 -3.17 23.27 -10.81
CA TYR A 567 -2.24 22.41 -11.55
C TYR A 567 -2.55 20.95 -11.26
N GLN A 568 -2.13 20.10 -12.15
CA GLN A 568 -2.17 18.64 -12.02
C GLN A 568 -0.93 18.04 -12.67
N HIS A 569 -0.58 16.82 -12.34
CA HIS A 569 0.46 16.11 -13.08
C HIS A 569 -0.03 15.79 -14.51
N ALA A 570 0.87 15.99 -15.48
CA ALA A 570 0.61 15.62 -16.89
C ALA A 570 0.93 14.15 -17.14
N GLY A 571 1.10 13.37 -16.09
CA GLY A 571 1.56 12.02 -16.08
C GLY A 571 2.93 11.88 -15.42
N TYR A 572 3.18 10.66 -15.02
CA TYR A 572 4.48 10.19 -14.60
C TYR A 572 4.90 9.07 -15.56
N LEU A 573 6.13 9.15 -16.05
CA LEU A 573 6.65 8.21 -17.01
C LEU A 573 7.95 7.64 -16.51
N GLN A 574 8.12 6.33 -16.68
CA GLN A 574 9.42 5.71 -16.50
C GLN A 574 10.43 6.41 -17.43
N PHE A 575 11.57 6.78 -16.88
CA PHE A 575 12.62 7.39 -17.67
C PHE A 575 13.41 6.29 -18.38
N LEU A 576 12.97 5.99 -19.61
CA LEU A 576 13.50 4.93 -20.46
C LEU A 576 14.18 5.54 -21.69
N ASP A 577 15.06 4.76 -22.35
CA ASP A 577 15.54 5.08 -23.69
C ASP A 577 14.45 4.77 -24.75
N THR A 578 14.72 5.07 -26.02
CA THR A 578 13.76 4.86 -27.12
C THR A 578 13.45 3.39 -27.41
N GLU A 579 14.23 2.47 -26.88
CA GLU A 579 14.01 1.03 -26.99
C GLU A 579 13.34 0.43 -25.76
N GLY A 580 12.97 1.27 -24.74
CA GLY A 580 12.26 0.86 -23.55
C GLY A 580 13.15 0.34 -22.41
N TYR A 581 14.47 0.54 -22.47
CA TYR A 581 15.36 0.17 -21.38
C TYR A 581 15.58 1.33 -20.40
N PRO A 582 15.90 1.03 -19.12
CA PRO A 582 16.18 2.07 -18.12
C PRO A 582 17.20 3.09 -18.64
N ALA A 583 16.83 4.38 -18.55
CA ALA A 583 17.68 5.48 -18.99
C ALA A 583 18.82 5.79 -18.01
N ILE A 584 18.68 5.35 -16.77
CA ILE A 584 19.67 5.47 -15.69
C ILE A 584 20.14 4.07 -15.33
N THR A 585 21.47 3.87 -15.27
CA THR A 585 22.10 2.55 -15.04
C THR A 585 23.23 2.62 -14.01
#